data_42f149f54c00be6b89f26a757c35e707
#
_entry.id   42f149f54c00be6b89f26a757c35e707
#
_cell.length_a   1.000
_cell.length_b   1.000
_cell.length_c   1.000
_cell.angle_alpha   90.00
_cell.angle_beta   90.00
_cell.angle_gamma   90.00
#
_symmetry.space_group_name_H-M   'P 1'
#
loop_
_entity.id
_entity.type
_entity.pdbx_description
1 polymer ?
#
loop_
_entity_poly.entity_id
_entity_poly.type
_entity_poly.pdbx_seq_one_letter_code
_entity_poly.pdbx_strand_id
1 'polypeptide(L)'
;MTTPHRSLCLIHANCQGDPLAKLLAASPQFAARYEIRRYTNYLRERVAPAELSGCGLFLYQHLGEKWDDHASDRLLSMVNPAARVLRLPNMLFTGYWPFWTNKSPMDFGDAFLDRLVSMGLGMAEILHVYLHGDIAAKYDLDAMLRASLDVERDKERGAGAEPGMVGGDGGSRAGRGGSAVPEVIPAVVAPTVELVEALWKQERLFATINHPNRRLVLHVAEGVLAALGMDPLPPAVREGFTDPYPEFELPIHPQVAAHHGLAFGGPDATYNIYGRRMTFEEYVRRYADCRLRGIDNFIGYLQLV
;
A
#
# COMPACT_ATOMS: atom_id res chain seq x y z
N MET A 1 17.21 39.31 -12.14
CA MET A 1 17.60 37.96 -11.75
C MET A 1 16.53 37.00 -12.31
N THR A 2 16.84 36.26 -13.36
CA THR A 2 15.93 35.25 -13.91
C THR A 2 15.80 34.13 -12.90
N THR A 3 14.59 33.86 -12.39
CA THR A 3 14.32 32.70 -11.56
C THR A 3 14.75 31.46 -12.34
N PRO A 4 15.63 30.58 -11.81
CA PRO A 4 16.05 29.39 -12.54
C PRO A 4 14.81 28.57 -12.87
N HIS A 5 14.67 28.20 -14.13
CA HIS A 5 13.56 27.38 -14.61
C HIS A 5 13.65 26.00 -13.96
N ARG A 6 12.71 25.69 -13.04
CA ARG A 6 12.62 24.37 -12.42
C ARG A 6 12.13 23.34 -13.44
N SER A 7 12.75 22.17 -13.43
CA SER A 7 12.34 21.06 -14.29
C SER A 7 11.08 20.39 -13.74
N LEU A 8 10.22 19.88 -14.60
CA LEU A 8 9.01 19.17 -14.17
C LEU A 8 9.36 17.78 -13.62
N CYS A 9 8.92 17.51 -12.40
CA CYS A 9 8.90 16.18 -11.79
C CYS A 9 7.48 15.64 -11.81
N LEU A 10 7.26 14.53 -12.50
CA LEU A 10 5.99 13.81 -12.48
C LEU A 10 6.06 12.67 -11.47
N ILE A 11 5.02 12.54 -10.64
CA ILE A 11 4.84 11.40 -9.74
C ILE A 11 3.55 10.68 -10.14
N HIS A 12 3.65 9.46 -10.64
CA HIS A 12 2.53 8.59 -10.99
C HIS A 12 2.48 7.43 -9.98
N ALA A 13 1.65 7.55 -8.96
CA ALA A 13 1.59 6.64 -7.82
C ALA A 13 0.18 6.55 -7.24
N ASN A 14 -0.04 5.57 -6.36
CA ASN A 14 -1.25 5.50 -5.53
C ASN A 14 -1.24 6.60 -4.43
N CYS A 15 -2.07 6.44 -3.39
CA CYS A 15 -2.12 7.36 -2.25
C CYS A 15 -0.75 7.64 -1.60
N GLN A 16 0.23 6.72 -1.73
CA GLN A 16 1.58 6.89 -1.18
C GLN A 16 2.38 8.01 -1.88
N GLY A 17 1.95 8.42 -3.08
CA GLY A 17 2.57 9.53 -3.81
C GLY A 17 2.38 10.89 -3.14
N ASP A 18 1.29 11.10 -2.38
CA ASP A 18 1.02 12.39 -1.72
C ASP A 18 2.02 12.71 -0.60
N PRO A 19 2.20 11.84 0.43
CA PRO A 19 3.20 12.10 1.47
C PRO A 19 4.63 12.13 0.93
N LEU A 20 4.95 11.32 -0.09
CA LEU A 20 6.25 11.37 -0.75
C LEU A 20 6.48 12.74 -1.42
N ALA A 21 5.51 13.25 -2.17
CA ALA A 21 5.60 14.56 -2.81
C ALA A 21 5.82 15.69 -1.79
N LYS A 22 5.14 15.65 -0.63
CA LYS A 22 5.32 16.62 0.46
C LYS A 22 6.74 16.59 1.02
N LEU A 23 7.30 15.40 1.25
CA LEU A 23 8.67 15.26 1.74
C LEU A 23 9.70 15.74 0.71
N LEU A 24 9.55 15.37 -0.55
CA LEU A 24 10.46 15.82 -1.61
C LEU A 24 10.40 17.36 -1.79
N ALA A 25 9.21 17.95 -1.72
CA ALA A 25 9.06 19.40 -1.75
C ALA A 25 9.68 20.12 -0.55
N ALA A 26 9.82 19.44 0.59
CA ALA A 26 10.48 19.99 1.79
C ALA A 26 12.02 19.89 1.73
N SER A 27 12.59 19.16 0.76
CA SER A 27 14.03 19.18 0.49
C SER A 27 14.41 20.46 -0.27
N PRO A 28 15.31 21.32 0.28
CA PRO A 28 15.71 22.55 -0.40
C PRO A 28 16.33 22.31 -1.78
N GLN A 29 17.18 21.31 -1.94
CA GLN A 29 17.82 21.00 -3.21
C GLN A 29 16.81 20.47 -4.23
N PHE A 30 15.87 19.64 -3.81
CA PHE A 30 14.81 19.14 -4.68
C PHE A 30 13.87 20.26 -5.12
N ALA A 31 13.39 21.08 -4.19
CA ALA A 31 12.51 22.22 -4.45
C ALA A 31 13.15 23.29 -5.35
N ALA A 32 14.48 23.46 -5.25
CA ALA A 32 15.20 24.38 -6.14
C ALA A 32 15.30 23.87 -7.58
N ARG A 33 15.30 22.54 -7.77
CA ARG A 33 15.52 21.90 -9.08
C ARG A 33 14.24 21.46 -9.78
N TYR A 34 13.23 21.05 -9.01
CA TYR A 34 12.01 20.46 -9.57
C TYR A 34 10.74 21.16 -9.12
N GLU A 35 9.75 21.16 -10.03
CA GLU A 35 8.35 21.43 -9.75
C GLU A 35 7.60 20.11 -9.80
N ILE A 36 6.87 19.75 -8.72
CA ILE A 36 6.18 18.47 -8.63
C ILE A 36 4.77 18.58 -9.20
N ARG A 37 4.41 17.60 -10.04
CA ARG A 37 3.04 17.34 -10.45
C ARG A 37 2.72 15.86 -10.20
N ARG A 38 1.65 15.60 -9.44
CA ARG A 38 1.27 14.27 -9.00
C ARG A 38 0.02 13.80 -9.73
N TYR A 39 0.01 12.51 -10.08
CA TYR A 39 -1.09 11.78 -10.69
C TYR A 39 -1.39 10.52 -9.89
N THR A 40 -2.66 10.37 -9.48
CA THR A 40 -3.12 9.23 -8.69
C THR A 40 -3.53 8.11 -9.63
N ASN A 41 -2.75 7.04 -9.65
CA ASN A 41 -2.88 5.96 -10.63
C ASN A 41 -4.21 5.19 -10.54
N TYR A 42 -4.70 4.84 -9.34
CA TYR A 42 -5.96 4.11 -9.18
C TYR A 42 -7.20 4.94 -9.52
N LEU A 43 -7.10 6.26 -9.51
CA LEU A 43 -8.15 7.17 -10.01
C LEU A 43 -8.10 7.33 -11.54
N ARG A 44 -7.12 6.70 -12.19
CA ARG A 44 -6.88 6.79 -13.64
C ARG A 44 -6.72 8.25 -14.11
N GLU A 45 -6.07 9.08 -13.30
CA GLU A 45 -5.74 10.45 -13.68
C GLU A 45 -4.76 10.44 -14.86
N ARG A 46 -5.17 11.09 -15.96
CA ARG A 46 -4.36 11.08 -17.20
C ARG A 46 -3.19 12.04 -17.09
N VAL A 47 -2.01 11.53 -17.38
CA VAL A 47 -0.81 12.35 -17.60
C VAL A 47 -0.81 12.81 -19.05
N ALA A 48 -0.71 14.13 -19.28
CA ALA A 48 -0.67 14.64 -20.65
C ALA A 48 0.64 14.22 -21.35
N PRO A 49 0.60 13.76 -22.63
CA PRO A 49 1.82 13.39 -23.36
C PRO A 49 2.87 14.51 -23.40
N ALA A 50 2.44 15.78 -23.49
CA ALA A 50 3.34 16.92 -23.45
C ALA A 50 4.09 17.07 -22.12
N GLU A 51 3.49 16.63 -21.01
CA GLU A 51 4.15 16.66 -19.70
C GLU A 51 5.17 15.51 -19.59
N LEU A 52 4.84 14.31 -20.07
CA LEU A 52 5.78 13.20 -20.13
C LEU A 52 6.99 13.53 -21.00
N SER A 53 6.76 14.07 -22.19
CA SER A 53 7.85 14.48 -23.09
C SER A 53 8.63 15.71 -22.61
N GLY A 54 8.06 16.53 -21.74
CA GLY A 54 8.69 17.73 -21.18
C GLY A 54 9.29 17.56 -19.79
N CYS A 55 9.04 16.43 -19.09
CA CYS A 55 9.54 16.26 -17.74
C CYS A 55 11.06 15.99 -17.70
N GLY A 56 11.70 16.37 -16.60
CA GLY A 56 13.10 16.04 -16.32
C GLY A 56 13.27 14.94 -15.28
N LEU A 57 12.17 14.59 -14.59
CA LEU A 57 12.13 13.50 -13.61
C LEU A 57 10.76 12.82 -13.66
N PHE A 58 10.76 11.49 -13.76
CA PHE A 58 9.56 10.68 -13.68
C PHE A 58 9.69 9.64 -12.56
N LEU A 59 8.87 9.78 -11.53
CA LEU A 59 8.77 8.85 -10.40
C LEU A 59 7.49 8.05 -10.58
N TYR A 60 7.56 6.73 -10.60
CA TYR A 60 6.37 5.92 -10.86
C TYR A 60 6.33 4.62 -10.05
N GLN A 61 5.14 4.22 -9.64
CA GLN A 61 4.87 2.86 -9.23
C GLN A 61 4.49 2.05 -10.46
N HIS A 62 5.07 0.86 -10.61
CA HIS A 62 4.84 0.03 -11.79
C HIS A 62 3.37 -0.42 -11.87
N LEU A 63 2.80 -0.31 -13.06
CA LEU A 63 1.47 -0.80 -13.42
C LEU A 63 1.59 -1.61 -14.71
N GLY A 64 1.10 -2.85 -14.71
CA GLY A 64 1.15 -3.72 -15.87
C GLY A 64 0.06 -3.42 -16.93
N GLU A 65 0.03 -4.24 -17.98
CA GLU A 65 -0.80 -4.05 -19.18
C GLU A 65 -2.31 -3.90 -18.91
N LYS A 66 -2.84 -4.51 -17.85
CA LYS A 66 -4.27 -4.39 -17.48
C LYS A 66 -4.72 -2.96 -17.15
N TRP A 67 -3.77 -2.03 -16.98
CA TRP A 67 -4.02 -0.63 -16.73
C TRP A 67 -4.15 0.21 -18.02
N ASP A 68 -4.10 -0.42 -19.18
CA ASP A 68 -4.29 0.21 -20.50
C ASP A 68 -3.40 1.44 -20.70
N ASP A 69 -3.99 2.63 -20.89
CA ASP A 69 -3.25 3.89 -21.12
C ASP A 69 -2.42 4.33 -19.91
N HIS A 70 -2.65 3.75 -18.73
CA HIS A 70 -1.89 4.01 -17.50
C HIS A 70 -0.80 2.97 -17.25
N ALA A 71 -0.67 1.95 -18.10
CA ALA A 71 0.39 0.96 -18.00
C ALA A 71 1.76 1.65 -18.08
N SER A 72 2.67 1.20 -17.21
CA SER A 72 3.99 1.84 -17.09
C SER A 72 4.74 1.91 -18.41
N ASP A 73 4.69 0.86 -19.24
CA ASP A 73 5.37 0.81 -20.53
C ASP A 73 4.87 1.88 -21.49
N ARG A 74 3.57 2.09 -21.54
CA ARG A 74 2.97 3.14 -22.35
C ARG A 74 3.40 4.53 -21.89
N LEU A 75 3.38 4.77 -20.56
CA LEU A 75 3.83 6.05 -20.03
C LEU A 75 5.33 6.26 -20.29
N LEU A 76 6.17 5.26 -20.02
CA LEU A 76 7.61 5.30 -20.23
C LEU A 76 7.99 5.55 -21.69
N SER A 77 7.25 5.02 -22.64
CA SER A 77 7.48 5.25 -24.08
C SER A 77 7.30 6.71 -24.50
N MET A 78 6.57 7.51 -23.70
CA MET A 78 6.32 8.94 -23.94
C MET A 78 7.20 9.85 -23.10
N VAL A 79 7.92 9.31 -22.10
CA VAL A 79 8.82 10.11 -21.23
C VAL A 79 9.99 10.62 -22.05
N ASN A 80 10.38 11.87 -21.76
CA ASN A 80 11.57 12.47 -22.35
C ASN A 80 12.80 11.54 -22.17
N PRO A 81 13.50 11.12 -23.25
CA PRO A 81 14.68 10.25 -23.12
C PRO A 81 15.80 10.80 -22.24
N ALA A 82 15.87 12.13 -22.07
CA ALA A 82 16.84 12.79 -21.19
C ALA A 82 16.36 12.89 -19.73
N ALA A 83 15.12 12.51 -19.44
CA ALA A 83 14.58 12.54 -18.08
C ALA A 83 15.22 11.45 -17.21
N ARG A 84 15.39 11.75 -15.93
CA ARG A 84 15.66 10.72 -14.93
C ARG A 84 14.37 9.96 -14.63
N VAL A 85 14.43 8.65 -14.70
CA VAL A 85 13.29 7.77 -14.40
C VAL A 85 13.64 6.93 -13.18
N LEU A 86 12.80 6.96 -12.14
CA LEU A 86 12.97 6.16 -10.93
C LEU A 86 11.68 5.42 -10.60
N ARG A 87 11.80 4.11 -10.41
CA ARG A 87 10.68 3.27 -9.99
C ARG A 87 10.56 3.28 -8.48
N LEU A 88 9.35 3.63 -8.00
CA LEU A 88 9.00 3.67 -6.58
C LEU A 88 8.48 2.30 -6.12
N PRO A 89 8.70 1.90 -4.85
CA PRO A 89 8.00 0.75 -4.30
C PRO A 89 6.49 1.05 -4.18
N ASN A 90 5.67 0.04 -4.43
CA ASN A 90 4.26 0.03 -4.08
C ASN A 90 4.12 -0.77 -2.79
N MET A 91 4.22 -0.08 -1.65
CA MET A 91 4.29 -0.71 -0.33
C MET A 91 2.95 -1.32 0.05
N LEU A 92 2.94 -2.63 0.27
CA LEU A 92 1.79 -3.38 0.69
C LEU A 92 2.22 -4.45 1.71
N PHE A 93 1.43 -4.65 2.77
CA PHE A 93 1.76 -5.65 3.79
C PHE A 93 0.49 -6.23 4.40
N THR A 94 0.25 -7.52 4.19
CA THR A 94 -0.89 -8.24 4.74
C THR A 94 -0.56 -9.08 5.97
N GLY A 95 0.70 -9.08 6.44
CA GLY A 95 1.12 -9.87 7.60
C GLY A 95 0.37 -9.57 8.90
N TYR A 96 -0.14 -8.35 9.08
CA TYR A 96 -1.02 -8.02 10.21
C TYR A 96 -2.46 -8.50 10.00
N TRP A 97 -2.88 -8.70 8.74
CA TRP A 97 -4.25 -8.99 8.35
C TRP A 97 -4.31 -10.17 7.37
N PRO A 98 -4.01 -11.39 7.83
CA PRO A 98 -3.87 -12.56 6.95
C PRO A 98 -5.16 -12.93 6.22
N PHE A 99 -6.33 -12.52 6.73
CA PHE A 99 -7.64 -12.78 6.11
C PHE A 99 -8.15 -11.64 5.24
N TRP A 100 -7.37 -10.58 5.10
CA TRP A 100 -7.78 -9.42 4.29
C TRP A 100 -8.09 -9.80 2.84
N THR A 101 -9.20 -9.26 2.33
CA THR A 101 -9.61 -9.36 0.93
C THR A 101 -10.00 -7.99 0.40
N ASN A 102 -9.89 -7.82 -0.91
CA ASN A 102 -10.27 -6.59 -1.58
C ASN A 102 -11.08 -6.90 -2.84
N LYS A 103 -12.39 -7.10 -2.66
CA LYS A 103 -13.33 -7.30 -3.77
C LYS A 103 -13.68 -5.97 -4.46
N SER A 104 -13.61 -4.87 -3.72
CA SER A 104 -13.75 -3.50 -4.22
C SER A 104 -12.90 -2.53 -3.39
N PRO A 105 -12.57 -1.32 -3.88
CA PRO A 105 -11.69 -0.37 -3.18
C PRO A 105 -12.14 0.02 -1.77
N MET A 106 -13.45 -0.07 -1.47
CA MET A 106 -14.04 0.32 -0.18
C MET A 106 -14.52 -0.88 0.65
N ASP A 107 -14.20 -2.10 0.21
CA ASP A 107 -14.67 -3.32 0.85
C ASP A 107 -13.94 -3.60 2.17
N PHE A 108 -12.63 -3.52 2.19
CA PHE A 108 -11.78 -3.91 3.32
C PHE A 108 -12.23 -5.23 3.96
N GLY A 109 -12.48 -6.22 3.09
CA GLY A 109 -13.06 -7.50 3.46
C GLY A 109 -12.15 -8.35 4.36
N ASP A 110 -12.78 -9.23 5.12
CA ASP A 110 -12.13 -10.30 5.88
C ASP A 110 -12.72 -11.65 5.44
N ALA A 111 -11.92 -12.48 4.79
CA ALA A 111 -12.38 -13.75 4.22
C ALA A 111 -12.94 -14.71 5.27
N PHE A 112 -12.41 -14.67 6.49
CA PHE A 112 -12.91 -15.53 7.56
C PHE A 112 -14.24 -15.04 8.10
N LEU A 113 -14.39 -13.74 8.35
CA LEU A 113 -15.68 -13.16 8.75
C LEU A 113 -16.75 -13.34 7.65
N ASP A 114 -16.42 -13.06 6.40
CA ASP A 114 -17.32 -13.22 5.26
C ASP A 114 -17.80 -14.69 5.14
N ARG A 115 -16.93 -15.65 5.40
CA ARG A 115 -17.29 -17.06 5.42
C ARG A 115 -18.27 -17.37 6.55
N LEU A 116 -18.08 -16.86 7.77
CA LEU A 116 -19.00 -17.06 8.89
C LEU A 116 -20.37 -16.48 8.59
N VAL A 117 -20.44 -15.28 8.00
CA VAL A 117 -21.68 -14.67 7.53
C VAL A 117 -22.37 -15.53 6.48
N SER A 118 -21.61 -16.04 5.49
CA SER A 118 -22.16 -16.87 4.41
C SER A 118 -22.71 -18.22 4.88
N MET A 119 -22.26 -18.71 6.04
CA MET A 119 -22.79 -19.91 6.70
C MET A 119 -24.15 -19.66 7.38
N GLY A 120 -24.66 -18.45 7.39
CA GLY A 120 -25.93 -18.07 8.01
C GLY A 120 -25.86 -17.97 9.53
N LEU A 121 -24.67 -17.82 10.12
CA LEU A 121 -24.49 -17.67 11.57
C LEU A 121 -25.03 -16.31 12.03
N GLY A 122 -25.63 -16.30 13.21
CA GLY A 122 -26.04 -15.04 13.86
C GLY A 122 -24.87 -14.26 14.46
N MET A 123 -25.10 -12.98 14.80
CA MET A 123 -24.08 -12.08 15.34
C MET A 123 -23.30 -12.70 16.52
N ALA A 124 -23.97 -13.28 17.49
CA ALA A 124 -23.33 -13.88 18.67
C ALA A 124 -22.42 -15.05 18.31
N GLU A 125 -22.84 -15.90 17.38
CA GLU A 125 -22.07 -17.05 16.90
C GLU A 125 -20.84 -16.60 16.09
N ILE A 126 -21.00 -15.62 15.20
CA ILE A 126 -19.90 -15.02 14.43
C ILE A 126 -18.84 -14.47 15.39
N LEU A 127 -19.24 -13.64 16.35
CA LEU A 127 -18.33 -13.08 17.33
C LEU A 127 -17.63 -14.14 18.16
N HIS A 128 -18.39 -15.15 18.64
CA HIS A 128 -17.82 -16.24 19.42
C HIS A 128 -16.74 -17.01 18.63
N VAL A 129 -17.06 -17.43 17.42
CA VAL A 129 -16.14 -18.21 16.57
C VAL A 129 -14.92 -17.37 16.16
N TYR A 130 -15.15 -16.10 15.79
CA TYR A 130 -14.07 -15.25 15.27
C TYR A 130 -13.12 -14.77 16.38
N LEU A 131 -13.64 -14.38 17.54
CA LEU A 131 -12.84 -13.85 18.64
C LEU A 131 -12.17 -14.95 19.48
N HIS A 132 -12.83 -16.11 19.65
CA HIS A 132 -12.40 -17.17 20.58
C HIS A 132 -11.98 -18.47 19.89
N GLY A 133 -12.22 -18.60 18.58
CA GLY A 133 -11.73 -19.75 17.81
C GLY A 133 -10.20 -19.74 17.74
N ASP A 134 -9.56 -20.90 17.78
CA ASP A 134 -8.11 -21.01 17.65
C ASP A 134 -7.70 -20.83 16.19
N ILE A 135 -7.33 -19.60 15.82
CA ILE A 135 -6.94 -19.24 14.46
C ILE A 135 -5.60 -19.87 14.09
N ALA A 136 -4.64 -19.86 15.01
CA ALA A 136 -3.31 -20.39 14.76
C ALA A 136 -3.31 -21.91 14.55
N ALA A 137 -4.27 -22.64 15.16
CA ALA A 137 -4.45 -24.05 14.90
C ALA A 137 -5.08 -24.36 13.53
N LYS A 138 -5.82 -23.39 12.95
CA LYS A 138 -6.56 -23.57 11.69
C LYS A 138 -5.80 -23.07 10.46
N TYR A 139 -4.94 -22.09 10.63
CA TYR A 139 -4.25 -21.38 9.55
C TYR A 139 -2.75 -21.31 9.83
N ASP A 140 -1.94 -21.62 8.83
CA ASP A 140 -0.50 -21.41 8.90
C ASP A 140 -0.19 -19.91 8.72
N LEU A 141 -0.28 -19.15 9.81
CA LEU A 141 -0.05 -17.71 9.83
C LEU A 141 1.37 -17.33 9.37
N ASP A 142 2.36 -18.20 9.67
CA ASP A 142 3.74 -17.97 9.23
C ASP A 142 3.90 -18.17 7.73
N ALA A 143 3.22 -19.17 7.14
CA ALA A 143 3.22 -19.32 5.68
C ALA A 143 2.51 -18.16 4.99
N MET A 144 1.40 -17.67 5.54
CA MET A 144 0.69 -16.49 5.01
C MET A 144 1.55 -15.24 5.06
N LEU A 145 2.28 -15.01 6.16
CA LEU A 145 3.24 -13.92 6.28
C LEU A 145 4.36 -14.05 5.24
N ARG A 146 5.00 -15.22 5.14
CA ARG A 146 6.08 -15.46 4.16
C ARG A 146 5.58 -15.18 2.74
N ALA A 147 4.42 -15.70 2.36
CA ALA A 147 3.83 -15.46 1.05
C ALA A 147 3.60 -13.97 0.77
N SER A 148 3.14 -13.20 1.76
CA SER A 148 3.00 -11.74 1.65
C SER A 148 4.33 -11.04 1.37
N LEU A 149 5.38 -11.39 2.13
CA LEU A 149 6.70 -10.79 1.97
C LEU A 149 7.37 -11.20 0.66
N ASP A 150 7.21 -12.45 0.22
CA ASP A 150 7.79 -12.94 -1.03
C ASP A 150 7.19 -12.21 -2.25
N VAL A 151 5.88 -12.00 -2.26
CA VAL A 151 5.21 -11.21 -3.31
C VAL A 151 5.77 -9.79 -3.38
N GLU A 152 5.95 -9.12 -2.25
CA GLU A 152 6.50 -7.76 -2.24
C GLU A 152 7.97 -7.73 -2.64
N ARG A 153 8.76 -8.72 -2.23
CA ARG A 153 10.16 -8.85 -2.61
C ARG A 153 10.33 -9.05 -4.12
N ASP A 154 9.49 -9.89 -4.73
CA ASP A 154 9.50 -10.11 -6.17
C ASP A 154 9.12 -8.84 -6.93
N LYS A 155 8.11 -8.10 -6.45
CA LYS A 155 7.76 -6.79 -7.02
C LYS A 155 8.94 -5.81 -6.95
N GLU A 156 9.62 -5.69 -5.81
CA GLU A 156 10.75 -4.79 -5.65
C GLU A 156 11.90 -5.11 -6.62
N ARG A 157 12.15 -6.39 -6.88
CA ARG A 157 13.17 -6.86 -7.83
C ARG A 157 12.76 -6.71 -9.31
N GLY A 158 11.50 -6.40 -9.57
CA GLY A 158 10.98 -6.39 -10.95
C GLY A 158 10.71 -7.79 -11.50
N ALA A 159 10.66 -8.81 -10.66
CA ALA A 159 10.46 -10.20 -11.04
C ALA A 159 8.99 -10.67 -10.93
N GLY A 160 8.10 -9.87 -10.35
CA GLY A 160 6.75 -10.29 -10.02
C GLY A 160 5.71 -9.86 -11.03
N ALA A 161 4.77 -10.77 -11.33
CA ALA A 161 3.48 -10.39 -11.87
C ALA A 161 2.80 -9.40 -10.90
N GLU A 162 2.07 -8.42 -11.43
CA GLU A 162 1.24 -7.53 -10.63
C GLU A 162 0.38 -8.32 -9.64
N PRO A 163 0.15 -7.81 -8.40
CA PRO A 163 -0.82 -8.42 -7.52
C PRO A 163 -2.17 -8.41 -8.25
N GLY A 164 -2.58 -9.56 -8.74
CA GLY A 164 -3.99 -9.78 -8.98
C GLY A 164 -4.66 -9.49 -7.65
N MET A 165 -5.70 -8.65 -7.63
CA MET A 165 -6.63 -8.64 -6.52
C MET A 165 -6.94 -10.10 -6.20
N VAL A 166 -6.58 -10.59 -5.01
CA VAL A 166 -6.88 -11.94 -4.57
C VAL A 166 -8.37 -11.96 -4.28
N GLY A 167 -9.14 -12.25 -5.31
CA GLY A 167 -10.57 -12.36 -5.27
C GLY A 167 -11.04 -13.21 -6.43
N GLY A 168 -11.33 -14.48 -6.18
CA GLY A 168 -12.21 -15.28 -6.99
C GLY A 168 -11.57 -16.23 -8.01
N ASP A 169 -11.80 -17.51 -7.78
CA ASP A 169 -11.78 -18.66 -8.70
C ASP A 169 -10.49 -18.99 -9.46
N GLY A 170 -9.94 -20.14 -9.04
CA GLY A 170 -8.96 -20.93 -9.76
C GLY A 170 -9.45 -21.34 -11.17
N GLY A 171 -9.32 -20.44 -12.10
CA GLY A 171 -9.51 -20.66 -13.52
C GLY A 171 -8.15 -20.62 -14.24
N SER A 172 -7.52 -21.79 -14.37
CA SER A 172 -6.40 -22.00 -15.28
C SER A 172 -6.76 -21.49 -16.67
N ARG A 173 -6.17 -20.39 -17.11
CA ARG A 173 -6.07 -20.05 -18.52
C ARG A 173 -4.66 -20.25 -18.99
N ALA A 174 -4.42 -21.44 -19.52
CA ALA A 174 -3.28 -21.75 -20.34
C ALA A 174 -3.29 -20.89 -21.62
N GLY A 175 -2.19 -20.27 -21.93
CA GLY A 175 -1.63 -20.14 -23.24
C GLY A 175 -2.26 -19.17 -24.25
N ARG A 176 -1.59 -18.04 -24.48
CA ARG A 176 -1.27 -17.65 -25.86
C ARG A 176 0.19 -17.24 -25.90
N GLY A 177 0.99 -18.05 -26.60
CA GLY A 177 2.39 -17.77 -26.86
C GLY A 177 2.53 -16.54 -27.77
N GLY A 178 3.07 -15.51 -27.20
CA GLY A 178 3.78 -14.47 -27.89
C GLY A 178 5.20 -14.50 -27.36
N SER A 179 6.20 -14.63 -28.22
CA SER A 179 7.61 -14.50 -27.88
C SER A 179 7.88 -13.03 -27.53
N ALA A 180 7.52 -12.64 -26.31
CA ALA A 180 7.96 -11.38 -25.76
C ALA A 180 9.28 -11.65 -25.01
N VAL A 181 10.33 -10.94 -25.40
CA VAL A 181 11.55 -10.81 -24.58
C VAL A 181 11.07 -10.37 -23.19
N PRO A 182 11.45 -11.05 -22.10
CA PRO A 182 11.03 -10.64 -20.79
C PRO A 182 11.47 -9.20 -20.55
N GLU A 183 10.50 -8.33 -20.37
CA GLU A 183 10.75 -6.92 -20.08
C GLU A 183 11.51 -6.81 -18.75
N VAL A 184 12.69 -6.21 -18.78
CA VAL A 184 13.48 -5.99 -17.57
C VAL A 184 12.90 -4.79 -16.84
N ILE A 185 11.96 -5.04 -15.93
CA ILE A 185 11.44 -4.01 -15.05
C ILE A 185 12.55 -3.59 -14.09
N PRO A 186 12.96 -2.32 -14.04
CA PRO A 186 14.01 -1.86 -13.12
C PRO A 186 13.66 -2.15 -11.66
N ALA A 187 14.65 -2.45 -10.82
CA ALA A 187 14.45 -2.53 -9.38
C ALA A 187 13.96 -1.18 -8.82
N VAL A 188 13.25 -1.23 -7.70
CA VAL A 188 12.78 0.00 -7.04
C VAL A 188 13.94 0.80 -6.45
N VAL A 189 13.80 2.13 -6.40
CA VAL A 189 14.84 3.05 -5.93
C VAL A 189 15.15 2.91 -4.44
N ALA A 190 14.17 2.49 -3.64
CA ALA A 190 14.30 2.32 -2.19
C ALA A 190 13.51 1.07 -1.77
N PRO A 191 14.11 -0.12 -1.78
CA PRO A 191 13.48 -1.34 -1.32
C PRO A 191 13.03 -1.21 0.14
N THR A 192 11.82 -1.69 0.46
CA THR A 192 11.21 -1.55 1.78
C THR A 192 11.04 -2.87 2.51
N VAL A 193 11.06 -4.02 1.80
CA VAL A 193 10.78 -5.33 2.38
C VAL A 193 11.76 -5.68 3.51
N GLU A 194 13.06 -5.46 3.33
CA GLU A 194 14.05 -5.72 4.39
C GLU A 194 13.82 -4.86 5.63
N LEU A 195 13.42 -3.60 5.44
CA LEU A 195 13.07 -2.70 6.54
C LEU A 195 11.81 -3.17 7.27
N VAL A 196 10.81 -3.64 6.51
CA VAL A 196 9.59 -4.24 7.08
C VAL A 196 9.95 -5.48 7.89
N GLU A 197 10.73 -6.42 7.35
CA GLU A 197 11.14 -7.64 8.05
C GLU A 197 11.90 -7.34 9.36
N ALA A 198 12.73 -6.29 9.36
CA ALA A 198 13.50 -5.91 10.54
C ALA A 198 12.64 -5.31 11.67
N LEU A 199 11.55 -4.60 11.35
CA LEU A 199 10.87 -3.73 12.31
C LEU A 199 9.39 -4.07 12.57
N TRP A 200 8.72 -4.84 11.73
CA TRP A 200 7.27 -5.06 11.77
C TRP A 200 6.73 -5.61 13.10
N LYS A 201 7.55 -6.28 13.89
CA LYS A 201 7.15 -6.79 15.21
C LYS A 201 7.23 -5.74 16.31
N GLN A 202 8.16 -4.81 16.20
CA GLN A 202 8.45 -3.80 17.22
C GLN A 202 7.66 -2.52 17.00
N GLU A 203 7.42 -2.17 15.73
CA GLU A 203 6.74 -0.94 15.34
C GLU A 203 5.64 -1.25 14.34
N ARG A 204 4.47 -0.63 14.52
CA ARG A 204 3.39 -0.73 13.55
C ARG A 204 3.76 0.06 12.30
N LEU A 205 4.18 -0.64 11.25
CA LEU A 205 4.65 -0.03 10.01
C LEU A 205 3.54 0.35 9.03
N PHE A 206 2.33 -0.16 9.23
CA PHE A 206 1.18 0.10 8.35
C PHE A 206 -0.08 0.40 9.17
N ALA A 207 -0.78 1.47 8.81
CA ALA A 207 -2.11 1.77 9.36
C ALA A 207 -3.18 0.84 8.75
N THR A 208 -3.11 0.59 7.46
CA THR A 208 -3.85 -0.43 6.69
C THR A 208 -2.89 -1.15 5.76
N ILE A 209 -3.37 -2.12 5.00
CA ILE A 209 -2.54 -2.97 4.12
C ILE A 209 -1.62 -2.21 3.15
N ASN A 210 -1.96 -0.98 2.78
CA ASN A 210 -1.25 -0.13 1.81
C ASN A 210 -0.98 1.30 2.30
N HIS A 211 -1.23 1.57 3.58
CA HIS A 211 -0.97 2.86 4.21
C HIS A 211 0.27 2.76 5.13
N PRO A 212 1.48 2.94 4.59
CA PRO A 212 2.72 2.86 5.35
C PRO A 212 2.83 4.00 6.35
N ASN A 213 3.49 3.74 7.48
CA ASN A 213 3.79 4.75 8.49
C ASN A 213 4.87 5.76 8.00
N ARG A 214 5.14 6.76 8.85
CA ARG A 214 6.15 7.78 8.59
C ARG A 214 7.54 7.23 8.27
N ARG A 215 7.95 6.13 8.92
CA ARG A 215 9.28 5.55 8.75
C ARG A 215 9.49 5.04 7.33
N LEU A 216 8.53 4.31 6.80
CA LEU A 216 8.62 3.77 5.45
C LEU A 216 8.57 4.87 4.38
N VAL A 217 7.71 5.88 4.57
CA VAL A 217 7.62 7.00 3.62
C VAL A 217 8.89 7.84 3.63
N LEU A 218 9.48 8.09 4.81
CA LEU A 218 10.80 8.76 4.92
C LEU A 218 11.89 7.96 4.23
N HIS A 219 11.95 6.64 4.43
CA HIS A 219 12.92 5.77 3.77
C HIS A 219 12.85 5.89 2.25
N VAL A 220 11.64 5.89 1.67
CA VAL A 220 11.47 6.06 0.22
C VAL A 220 11.90 7.46 -0.24
N ALA A 221 11.54 8.51 0.50
CA ALA A 221 11.94 9.87 0.16
C ALA A 221 13.46 10.06 0.18
N GLU A 222 14.13 9.55 1.23
CA GLU A 222 15.60 9.56 1.33
C GLU A 222 16.27 8.76 0.21
N GLY A 223 15.70 7.61 -0.16
CA GLY A 223 16.19 6.81 -1.28
C GLY A 223 16.08 7.54 -2.63
N VAL A 224 14.99 8.26 -2.86
CA VAL A 224 14.82 9.11 -4.06
C VAL A 224 15.87 10.23 -4.08
N LEU A 225 16.07 10.94 -2.96
CA LEU A 225 17.06 12.01 -2.85
C LEU A 225 18.47 11.47 -3.09
N ALA A 226 18.83 10.35 -2.46
CA ALA A 226 20.13 9.70 -2.65
C ALA A 226 20.36 9.28 -4.12
N ALA A 227 19.34 8.69 -4.78
CA ALA A 227 19.43 8.33 -6.19
C ALA A 227 19.62 9.53 -7.12
N LEU A 228 19.17 10.73 -6.69
CA LEU A 228 19.36 11.99 -7.42
C LEU A 228 20.68 12.69 -7.06
N GLY A 229 21.48 12.14 -6.13
CA GLY A 229 22.71 12.76 -5.62
C GLY A 229 22.45 14.02 -4.80
N MET A 230 21.29 14.06 -4.10
CA MET A 230 20.89 15.17 -3.23
C MET A 230 21.13 14.85 -1.77
N ASP A 231 21.27 15.88 -0.96
CA ASP A 231 21.41 15.74 0.49
C ASP A 231 20.14 15.11 1.11
N PRO A 232 20.27 14.41 2.23
CA PRO A 232 19.14 13.93 3.02
C PRO A 232 18.18 15.07 3.41
N LEU A 233 16.95 14.70 3.76
CA LEU A 233 15.98 15.66 4.29
C LEU A 233 16.55 16.38 5.53
N PRO A 234 16.28 17.68 5.68
CA PRO A 234 16.67 18.41 6.90
C PRO A 234 16.15 17.71 8.17
N PRO A 235 16.94 17.67 9.26
CA PRO A 235 16.53 17.02 10.52
C PRO A 235 15.14 17.46 11.00
N ALA A 236 14.86 18.77 10.97
CA ALA A 236 13.56 19.32 11.37
C ALA A 236 12.39 18.79 10.52
N VAL A 237 12.60 18.51 9.22
CA VAL A 237 11.58 17.91 8.35
C VAL A 237 11.35 16.45 8.75
N ARG A 238 12.42 15.69 8.98
CA ARG A 238 12.32 14.28 9.39
C ARG A 238 11.64 14.11 10.75
N GLU A 239 11.99 14.95 11.72
CA GLU A 239 11.45 14.92 13.07
C GLU A 239 9.99 15.39 13.11
N GLY A 240 9.66 16.42 12.31
CA GLY A 240 8.31 16.98 12.24
C GLY A 240 7.33 16.18 11.37
N PHE A 241 7.81 15.21 10.57
CA PHE A 241 6.93 14.39 9.74
C PHE A 241 6.19 13.36 10.59
N THR A 242 4.87 13.44 10.61
CA THR A 242 3.97 12.52 11.32
C THR A 242 3.45 11.43 10.38
N ASP A 243 2.75 10.43 10.95
CA ASP A 243 2.11 9.39 10.14
C ASP A 243 1.13 9.99 9.15
N PRO A 244 1.25 9.64 7.85
CA PRO A 244 0.50 10.32 6.79
C PRO A 244 -0.96 9.89 6.69
N TYR A 245 -1.37 8.81 7.36
CA TYR A 245 -2.72 8.24 7.29
C TYR A 245 -3.33 8.01 8.69
N PRO A 246 -3.53 9.08 9.48
CA PRO A 246 -3.95 8.94 10.87
C PRO A 246 -5.43 8.63 11.05
N GLU A 247 -6.24 8.78 9.99
CA GLU A 247 -7.70 8.71 10.06
C GLU A 247 -8.26 7.30 10.26
N PHE A 248 -7.55 6.27 9.77
CA PHE A 248 -8.01 4.89 9.83
C PHE A 248 -6.88 3.90 10.11
N GLU A 249 -6.94 3.28 11.27
CA GLU A 249 -6.08 2.17 11.67
C GLU A 249 -6.86 0.86 11.58
N LEU A 250 -6.56 0.01 10.61
CA LEU A 250 -7.19 -1.31 10.48
C LEU A 250 -6.82 -2.18 11.69
N PRO A 251 -7.80 -2.62 12.52
CA PRO A 251 -7.51 -3.40 13.72
C PRO A 251 -6.83 -4.73 13.42
N ILE A 252 -5.88 -5.11 14.28
CA ILE A 252 -5.14 -6.37 14.17
C ILE A 252 -5.79 -7.40 15.08
N HIS A 253 -6.02 -8.62 14.58
CA HIS A 253 -6.57 -9.69 15.37
C HIS A 253 -5.64 -10.04 16.55
N PRO A 254 -6.10 -10.06 17.83
CA PRO A 254 -5.24 -10.29 18.98
C PRO A 254 -4.45 -11.60 18.92
N GLN A 255 -5.04 -12.67 18.37
CA GLN A 255 -4.32 -13.95 18.19
C GLN A 255 -3.23 -13.88 17.12
N VAL A 256 -3.42 -13.08 16.06
CA VAL A 256 -2.36 -12.82 15.06
C VAL A 256 -1.23 -12.04 15.71
N ALA A 257 -1.57 -11.02 16.50
CA ALA A 257 -0.57 -10.24 17.24
C ALA A 257 0.21 -11.11 18.23
N ALA A 258 -0.48 -11.97 18.98
CA ALA A 258 0.15 -12.89 19.94
C ALA A 258 1.02 -13.94 19.25
N HIS A 259 0.52 -14.56 18.16
CA HIS A 259 1.26 -15.58 17.39
C HIS A 259 2.59 -15.03 16.88
N HIS A 260 2.58 -13.84 16.31
CA HIS A 260 3.79 -13.24 15.77
C HIS A 260 4.64 -12.47 16.81
N GLY A 261 4.16 -12.34 18.04
CA GLY A 261 4.85 -11.61 19.12
C GLY A 261 4.98 -10.11 18.82
N LEU A 262 3.89 -9.49 18.32
CA LEU A 262 3.89 -8.05 18.05
C LEU A 262 3.93 -7.26 19.37
N ALA A 263 4.72 -6.20 19.43
CA ALA A 263 4.80 -5.30 20.58
C ALA A 263 3.54 -4.41 20.73
N PHE A 264 2.59 -4.52 19.83
CA PHE A 264 1.34 -3.77 19.74
C PHE A 264 0.20 -4.70 19.26
N GLY A 265 -1.05 -4.24 19.31
CA GLY A 265 -2.19 -5.03 18.80
C GLY A 265 -2.68 -6.13 19.75
N GLY A 266 -2.38 -6.03 21.05
CA GLY A 266 -2.90 -6.95 22.07
C GLY A 266 -4.43 -6.82 22.28
N PRO A 267 -5.03 -7.64 23.18
CA PRO A 267 -6.48 -7.71 23.38
C PRO A 267 -7.10 -6.36 23.82
N ASP A 268 -6.34 -5.54 24.55
CA ASP A 268 -6.79 -4.23 25.03
C ASP A 268 -6.44 -3.08 24.07
N ALA A 269 -5.87 -3.39 22.91
CA ALA A 269 -5.51 -2.39 21.92
C ALA A 269 -6.74 -1.67 21.38
N THR A 270 -6.63 -0.36 21.22
CA THR A 270 -7.65 0.45 20.55
C THR A 270 -7.06 1.13 19.34
N TYR A 271 -7.89 1.32 18.32
CA TYR A 271 -7.52 1.80 17.00
C TYR A 271 -8.28 3.08 16.68
N ASN A 272 -7.65 4.00 15.96
CA ASN A 272 -8.36 5.17 15.46
C ASN A 272 -9.18 4.80 14.21
N ILE A 273 -10.49 4.87 14.33
CA ILE A 273 -11.43 4.61 13.25
C ILE A 273 -12.21 5.91 12.96
N TYR A 274 -11.71 6.72 12.04
CA TYR A 274 -12.31 8.02 11.68
C TYR A 274 -12.60 8.91 12.90
N GLY A 275 -11.60 9.07 13.79
CA GLY A 275 -11.69 9.90 14.99
C GLY A 275 -12.34 9.23 16.20
N ARG A 276 -12.76 7.96 16.10
CA ARG A 276 -13.29 7.17 17.22
C ARG A 276 -12.26 6.12 17.64
N ARG A 277 -12.06 5.96 18.94
CA ARG A 277 -11.26 4.85 19.47
C ARG A 277 -12.14 3.63 19.60
N MET A 278 -11.78 2.54 18.90
CA MET A 278 -12.49 1.26 18.93
C MET A 278 -11.55 0.13 19.32
N THR A 279 -12.04 -0.83 20.10
CA THR A 279 -11.41 -2.12 20.31
C THR A 279 -11.53 -3.00 19.06
N PHE A 280 -10.77 -4.09 19.01
CA PHE A 280 -10.90 -5.08 17.94
C PHE A 280 -12.31 -5.68 17.91
N GLU A 281 -12.89 -6.04 19.07
CA GLU A 281 -14.25 -6.60 19.14
C GLU A 281 -15.30 -5.63 18.60
N GLU A 282 -15.26 -4.35 18.98
CA GLU A 282 -16.20 -3.34 18.49
C GLU A 282 -16.12 -3.19 16.97
N TYR A 283 -14.92 -3.22 16.39
CA TYR A 283 -14.72 -3.18 14.96
C TYR A 283 -15.32 -4.42 14.26
N VAL A 284 -15.01 -5.63 14.77
CA VAL A 284 -15.55 -6.89 14.24
C VAL A 284 -17.09 -6.92 14.31
N ARG A 285 -17.66 -6.43 15.40
CA ARG A 285 -19.13 -6.32 15.57
C ARG A 285 -19.74 -5.43 14.49
N ARG A 286 -19.11 -4.28 14.19
CA ARG A 286 -19.59 -3.39 13.11
C ARG A 286 -19.43 -4.03 11.74
N TYR A 287 -18.33 -4.75 11.52
CA TYR A 287 -18.13 -5.47 10.27
C TYR A 287 -19.22 -6.53 10.06
N ALA A 288 -19.45 -7.36 11.07
CA ALA A 288 -20.47 -8.40 11.01
C ALA A 288 -21.89 -7.80 10.80
N ASP A 289 -22.24 -6.71 11.51
CA ASP A 289 -23.52 -6.01 11.33
C ASP A 289 -23.67 -5.48 9.90
N CYS A 290 -22.65 -4.86 9.34
CA CYS A 290 -22.63 -4.40 7.96
C CYS A 290 -22.93 -5.55 6.97
N ARG A 291 -22.22 -6.68 7.11
CA ARG A 291 -22.37 -7.85 6.22
C ARG A 291 -23.73 -8.55 6.40
N LEU A 292 -24.21 -8.72 7.62
CA LEU A 292 -25.53 -9.31 7.91
C LEU A 292 -26.69 -8.47 7.33
N ARG A 293 -26.49 -7.16 7.15
CA ARG A 293 -27.44 -6.27 6.48
C ARG A 293 -27.27 -6.28 4.94
N GLY A 294 -26.35 -7.04 4.40
CA GLY A 294 -26.06 -7.08 2.95
C GLY A 294 -25.40 -5.80 2.42
N ILE A 295 -24.66 -5.07 3.26
CA ILE A 295 -23.94 -3.86 2.85
C ILE A 295 -22.53 -4.22 2.47
N ASP A 296 -22.13 -3.92 1.22
CA ASP A 296 -20.76 -4.20 0.70
C ASP A 296 -19.77 -3.08 1.03
N ASN A 297 -20.21 -1.82 1.01
CA ASN A 297 -19.34 -0.68 1.31
C ASN A 297 -19.13 -0.52 2.82
N PHE A 298 -18.19 -1.30 3.36
CA PHE A 298 -17.93 -1.29 4.81
C PHE A 298 -17.29 0.03 5.27
N ILE A 299 -16.41 0.64 4.47
CA ILE A 299 -15.80 1.92 4.84
C ILE A 299 -16.86 3.02 4.93
N GLY A 300 -17.77 3.10 3.96
CA GLY A 300 -18.90 4.02 4.03
C GLY A 300 -19.82 3.77 5.24
N TYR A 301 -20.06 2.49 5.56
CA TYR A 301 -20.81 2.10 6.75
C TYR A 301 -20.12 2.57 8.05
N LEU A 302 -18.79 2.36 8.20
CA LEU A 302 -18.03 2.80 9.36
C LEU A 302 -18.07 4.32 9.60
N GLN A 303 -18.17 5.11 8.53
CA GLN A 303 -18.23 6.57 8.63
C GLN A 303 -19.60 7.08 9.08
N LEU A 304 -20.67 6.29 8.87
CA LEU A 304 -22.03 6.67 9.17
C LEU A 304 -22.51 6.23 10.56
N VAL A 305 -21.86 5.23 11.19
CA VAL A 305 -22.29 4.60 12.45
C VAL A 305 -21.24 4.75 13.60
#